data_45d4efd8eebd2779e1e9b8a57381b7da
#
_entry.id   45d4efd8eebd2779e1e9b8a57381b7da
#
_cell.length_a   1.000
_cell.length_b   1.000
_cell.length_c   1.000
_cell.angle_alpha   90.00
_cell.angle_beta   90.00
_cell.angle_gamma   90.00
#
_symmetry.space_group_name_H-M   'P 1'
#
loop_
_entity.id
_entity.type
_entity.pdbx_description
1 polymer ?
#
loop_
_entity_poly.entity_id
_entity_poly.type
_entity_poly.pdbx_seq_one_letter_code
_entity_poly.pdbx_strand_id
1 'polypeptide(L)'
;MEKRKLHPIPPKDPVSGGELYISELSSEESGITLRGKFEIPKYAKLDPEQARFLETFLRCRGMLNSVERELGISYPTVRSRLDALLDALDLPPIKDEPGTRKEKIADRRKILDQLEKGEITPEEAKAKLRGGVKA
;
A
#
# COMPACT_ATOMS: atom_id res chain seq x y z
N MET A 1 18.35 -33.57 -11.77
CA MET A 1 16.88 -33.41 -11.76
C MET A 1 16.55 -32.04 -12.35
N GLU A 2 15.85 -32.02 -13.46
CA GLU A 2 15.32 -30.79 -13.99
C GLU A 2 14.32 -30.21 -12.98
N LYS A 3 14.60 -29.00 -12.49
CA LYS A 3 13.61 -28.24 -11.71
C LYS A 3 12.39 -28.02 -12.60
N ARG A 4 11.28 -28.69 -12.30
CA ARG A 4 10.02 -28.43 -13.00
C ARG A 4 9.71 -26.94 -12.92
N LYS A 5 9.49 -26.33 -14.07
CA LYS A 5 9.15 -24.92 -14.16
C LYS A 5 7.77 -24.72 -13.51
N LEU A 6 7.76 -24.02 -12.37
CA LEU A 6 6.52 -23.62 -11.74
C LEU A 6 5.89 -22.48 -12.53
N HIS A 7 4.60 -22.53 -12.68
CA HIS A 7 3.80 -21.49 -13.34
C HIS A 7 3.08 -20.63 -12.29
N PRO A 8 2.93 -19.33 -12.53
CA PRO A 8 2.13 -18.50 -11.65
C PRO A 8 0.67 -18.96 -11.67
N ILE A 9 0.00 -18.77 -10.54
CA ILE A 9 -1.43 -19.09 -10.42
C ILE A 9 -2.21 -18.07 -11.23
N PRO A 10 -3.12 -18.49 -12.15
CA PRO A 10 -3.99 -17.57 -12.86
C PRO A 10 -4.93 -16.86 -11.87
N PRO A 11 -5.22 -15.57 -12.06
CA PRO A 11 -6.03 -14.80 -11.11
C PRO A 11 -7.50 -15.25 -11.05
N LYS A 12 -8.01 -15.81 -12.14
CA LYS A 12 -9.38 -16.30 -12.29
C LYS A 12 -9.43 -17.48 -13.25
N ASP A 13 -10.55 -18.21 -13.21
CA ASP A 13 -10.83 -19.23 -14.20
C ASP A 13 -10.88 -18.61 -15.61
N PRO A 14 -10.01 -19.05 -16.54
CA PRO A 14 -9.94 -18.47 -17.87
C PRO A 14 -11.18 -18.76 -18.74
N VAL A 15 -12.03 -19.71 -18.34
CA VAL A 15 -13.24 -20.10 -19.09
C VAL A 15 -14.46 -19.36 -18.56
N SER A 16 -14.70 -19.43 -17.25
CA SER A 16 -15.90 -18.86 -16.63
C SER A 16 -15.67 -17.47 -16.01
N GLY A 17 -14.43 -17.07 -15.78
CA GLY A 17 -14.12 -15.87 -15.02
C GLY A 17 -14.37 -15.99 -13.51
N GLY A 18 -14.76 -17.17 -13.05
CA GLY A 18 -15.05 -17.45 -11.65
C GLY A 18 -13.82 -17.54 -10.76
N GLU A 19 -14.05 -17.71 -9.48
CA GLU A 19 -12.97 -17.87 -8.52
C GLU A 19 -12.35 -19.26 -8.58
N LEU A 20 -11.03 -19.29 -8.40
CA LEU A 20 -10.26 -20.52 -8.31
C LEU A 20 -9.88 -20.80 -6.86
N TYR A 21 -9.70 -22.05 -6.53
CA TYR A 21 -9.08 -22.51 -5.29
C TYR A 21 -7.99 -23.54 -5.61
N ILE A 22 -7.07 -23.75 -4.69
CA ILE A 22 -6.04 -24.77 -4.82
C ILE A 22 -6.63 -26.10 -4.33
N SER A 23 -6.67 -27.10 -5.18
CA SER A 23 -7.19 -28.43 -4.84
C SER A 23 -6.12 -29.40 -4.34
N GLU A 24 -4.87 -29.17 -4.73
CA GLU A 24 -3.76 -30.06 -4.41
C GLU A 24 -2.45 -29.31 -4.29
N LEU A 25 -1.70 -29.63 -3.26
CA LEU A 25 -0.32 -29.16 -3.02
C LEU A 25 0.58 -30.38 -2.86
N SER A 26 1.69 -30.43 -3.56
CA SER A 26 2.64 -31.56 -3.51
C SER A 26 4.04 -31.06 -3.19
N SER A 27 4.74 -31.80 -2.35
CA SER A 27 6.16 -31.61 -2.08
C SER A 27 6.98 -32.68 -2.78
N GLU A 28 7.89 -32.29 -3.65
CA GLU A 28 8.79 -33.23 -4.33
C GLU A 28 9.83 -33.82 -3.36
N GLU A 29 10.21 -33.03 -2.35
CA GLU A 29 11.24 -33.47 -1.38
C GLU A 29 10.72 -34.53 -0.42
N SER A 30 9.53 -34.35 0.13
CA SER A 30 8.91 -35.29 1.08
C SER A 30 7.99 -36.32 0.44
N GLY A 31 7.60 -36.13 -0.82
CA GLY A 31 6.60 -36.94 -1.51
C GLY A 31 5.18 -36.81 -0.99
N ILE A 32 4.93 -35.80 -0.11
CA ILE A 32 3.60 -35.59 0.47
C ILE A 32 2.72 -34.83 -0.51
N THR A 33 1.48 -35.28 -0.62
CA THR A 33 0.41 -34.59 -1.35
C THR A 33 -0.74 -34.24 -0.41
N LEU A 34 -1.10 -32.96 -0.38
CA LEU A 34 -2.22 -32.43 0.39
C LEU A 34 -3.38 -32.12 -0.57
N ARG A 35 -4.54 -32.74 -0.36
CA ARG A 35 -5.75 -32.50 -1.14
C ARG A 35 -6.82 -31.82 -0.28
N GLY A 36 -7.48 -30.81 -0.85
CA GLY A 36 -8.50 -30.05 -0.15
C GLY A 36 -8.96 -28.83 -0.93
N LYS A 37 -9.61 -27.92 -0.24
CA LYS A 37 -9.93 -26.60 -0.79
C LYS A 37 -9.12 -25.56 -0.03
N PHE A 38 -8.08 -25.06 -0.67
CA PHE A 38 -7.20 -24.06 -0.09
C PHE A 38 -7.43 -22.71 -0.76
N GLU A 39 -7.51 -21.68 0.02
CA GLU A 39 -7.67 -20.31 -0.47
C GLU A 39 -6.39 -19.85 -1.21
N ILE A 40 -6.59 -19.18 -2.33
CA ILE A 40 -5.51 -18.46 -3.00
C ILE A 40 -5.41 -17.08 -2.35
N PRO A 41 -4.26 -16.73 -1.73
CA PRO A 41 -4.07 -15.41 -1.15
C PRO A 41 -4.28 -14.31 -2.19
N LYS A 42 -4.93 -13.22 -1.81
CA LYS A 42 -5.20 -12.09 -2.72
C LYS A 42 -3.93 -11.54 -3.41
N TYR A 43 -2.79 -11.59 -2.73
CA TYR A 43 -1.51 -11.15 -3.30
C TYR A 43 -1.02 -12.04 -4.44
N ALA A 44 -1.39 -13.31 -4.46
CA ALA A 44 -1.07 -14.23 -5.55
C ALA A 44 -1.88 -13.98 -6.84
N LYS A 45 -2.95 -13.19 -6.74
CA LYS A 45 -3.80 -12.79 -7.88
C LYS A 45 -3.27 -11.56 -8.63
N LEU A 46 -2.21 -10.93 -8.16
CA LEU A 46 -1.58 -9.80 -8.82
C LEU A 46 -0.91 -10.25 -10.12
N ASP A 47 -1.00 -9.41 -11.16
CA ASP A 47 -0.19 -9.64 -12.36
C ASP A 47 1.32 -9.41 -12.04
N PRO A 48 2.24 -9.87 -12.92
CA PRO A 48 3.67 -9.74 -12.68
C PRO A 48 4.14 -8.29 -12.51
N GLU A 49 3.51 -7.34 -13.20
CA GLU A 49 3.84 -5.92 -13.11
C GLU A 49 3.40 -5.32 -11.77
N GLN A 50 2.20 -5.65 -11.32
CA GLN A 50 1.68 -5.25 -9.99
C GLN A 50 2.50 -5.86 -8.86
N ALA A 51 2.87 -7.12 -8.96
CA ALA A 51 3.73 -7.78 -7.98
C ALA A 51 5.11 -7.11 -7.87
N ARG A 52 5.72 -6.77 -9.01
CA ARG A 52 6.99 -6.06 -9.08
C ARG A 52 6.91 -4.65 -8.46
N PHE A 53 5.82 -3.94 -8.73
CA PHE A 53 5.57 -2.64 -8.12
C PHE A 53 5.44 -2.76 -6.60
N LEU A 54 4.68 -3.73 -6.10
CA LEU A 54 4.53 -4.00 -4.67
C LEU A 54 5.88 -4.29 -4.00
N GLU A 55 6.71 -5.14 -4.59
CA GLU A 55 8.04 -5.44 -4.08
C GLU A 55 8.93 -4.19 -4.00
N THR A 56 8.91 -3.36 -5.04
CA THR A 56 9.66 -2.10 -5.07
C THR A 56 9.15 -1.14 -4.01
N PHE A 57 7.84 -1.01 -3.86
CA PHE A 57 7.22 -0.19 -2.82
C PHE A 57 7.65 -0.62 -1.40
N LEU A 58 7.65 -1.91 -1.13
CA LEU A 58 8.10 -2.45 0.15
C LEU A 58 9.61 -2.21 0.38
N ARG A 59 10.45 -2.43 -0.64
CA ARG A 59 11.88 -2.14 -0.56
C ARG A 59 12.18 -0.67 -0.30
N CYS A 60 11.38 0.21 -0.87
CA CYS A 60 11.44 1.65 -0.64
C CYS A 60 10.76 2.09 0.67
N ARG A 61 10.29 1.15 1.48
CA ARG A 61 9.61 1.41 2.76
C ARG A 61 8.42 2.38 2.65
N GLY A 62 7.69 2.31 1.54
CA GLY A 62 6.55 3.17 1.27
C GLY A 62 6.89 4.62 0.86
N MET A 63 8.17 4.94 0.66
CA MET A 63 8.58 6.27 0.21
C MET A 63 8.40 6.41 -1.31
N LEU A 64 7.35 7.11 -1.72
CA LEU A 64 6.98 7.23 -3.14
C LEU A 64 8.06 7.91 -3.99
N ASN A 65 8.79 8.86 -3.45
CA ASN A 65 9.92 9.50 -4.14
C ASN A 65 11.06 8.50 -4.45
N SER A 66 11.26 7.52 -3.57
CA SER A 66 12.24 6.47 -3.79
C SER A 66 11.75 5.46 -4.84
N VAL A 67 10.46 5.15 -4.85
CA VAL A 67 9.82 4.30 -5.88
C VAL A 67 9.93 4.96 -7.26
N GLU A 68 9.69 6.28 -7.34
CA GLU A 68 9.84 7.07 -8.57
C GLU A 68 11.25 6.90 -9.16
N ARG A 69 12.27 7.05 -8.34
CA ARG A 69 13.67 6.89 -8.77
C ARG A 69 14.01 5.45 -9.16
N GLU A 70 13.57 4.49 -8.39
CA GLU A 70 13.87 3.08 -8.62
C GLU A 70 13.21 2.55 -9.89
N LEU A 71 11.99 2.97 -10.18
CA LEU A 71 11.24 2.55 -11.36
C LEU A 71 11.45 3.46 -12.58
N GLY A 72 12.03 4.66 -12.40
CA GLY A 72 12.23 5.62 -13.48
C GLY A 72 10.93 6.17 -14.06
N ILE A 73 9.88 6.29 -13.25
CA ILE A 73 8.56 6.81 -13.63
C ILE A 73 8.22 8.07 -12.83
N SER A 74 7.30 8.88 -13.33
CA SER A 74 6.90 10.11 -12.66
C SER A 74 6.12 9.84 -11.37
N TYR A 75 6.16 10.78 -10.43
CA TYR A 75 5.43 10.71 -9.16
C TYR A 75 3.91 10.49 -9.34
N PRO A 76 3.21 11.22 -10.25
CA PRO A 76 1.80 10.94 -10.54
C PRO A 76 1.55 9.50 -11.02
N THR A 77 2.48 8.95 -11.80
CA THR A 77 2.40 7.56 -12.28
C THR A 77 2.58 6.58 -11.12
N VAL A 78 3.49 6.85 -10.19
CA VAL A 78 3.66 6.03 -8.97
C VAL A 78 2.36 6.01 -8.17
N ARG A 79 1.72 7.17 -7.95
CA ARG A 79 0.44 7.25 -7.24
C ARG A 79 -0.67 6.49 -7.94
N SER A 80 -0.79 6.67 -9.24
CA SER A 80 -1.80 5.97 -10.05
C SER A 80 -1.62 4.45 -10.00
N ARG A 81 -0.39 3.96 -10.08
CA ARG A 81 -0.10 2.52 -9.95
C ARG A 81 -0.36 1.99 -8.54
N LEU A 82 -0.08 2.79 -7.51
CA LEU A 82 -0.40 2.43 -6.13
C LEU A 82 -1.91 2.32 -5.92
N ASP A 83 -2.68 3.27 -6.44
CA ASP A 83 -4.14 3.25 -6.36
C ASP A 83 -4.71 2.02 -7.10
N ALA A 84 -4.21 1.71 -8.29
CA ALA A 84 -4.58 0.52 -9.04
C ALA A 84 -4.22 -0.78 -8.30
N LEU A 85 -3.09 -0.81 -7.60
CA LEU A 85 -2.68 -1.94 -6.77
C LEU A 85 -3.61 -2.14 -5.57
N LEU A 86 -3.98 -1.06 -4.90
CA LEU A 86 -4.94 -1.08 -3.79
C LEU A 86 -6.30 -1.58 -4.25
N ASP A 87 -6.78 -1.14 -5.41
CA ASP A 87 -8.02 -1.62 -6.00
C ASP A 87 -7.95 -3.11 -6.34
N ALA A 88 -6.84 -3.56 -6.93
CA ALA A 88 -6.64 -4.98 -7.24
C ALA A 88 -6.61 -5.89 -6.00
N LEU A 89 -6.16 -5.36 -4.88
CA LEU A 89 -6.12 -6.06 -3.59
C LEU A 89 -7.39 -5.87 -2.74
N ASP A 90 -8.36 -5.09 -3.22
CA ASP A 90 -9.56 -4.71 -2.48
C ASP A 90 -9.23 -4.07 -1.12
N LEU A 91 -8.23 -3.19 -1.14
CA LEU A 91 -7.78 -2.42 0.01
C LEU A 91 -8.14 -0.95 -0.21
N PRO A 92 -9.25 -0.45 0.36
CA PRO A 92 -9.58 0.96 0.23
C PRO A 92 -8.48 1.82 0.85
N PRO A 93 -8.04 2.89 0.15
CA PRO A 93 -7.04 3.77 0.70
C PRO A 93 -7.55 4.40 2.00
N ILE A 94 -6.70 4.41 3.02
CA ILE A 94 -6.98 5.15 4.24
C ILE A 94 -6.90 6.62 3.85
N LYS A 95 -8.04 7.30 3.88
CA LYS A 95 -8.07 8.75 3.70
C LYS A 95 -7.39 9.34 4.92
N ASP A 96 -6.22 9.94 4.72
CA ASP A 96 -5.70 10.87 5.69
C ASP A 96 -6.78 11.92 5.91
N GLU A 97 -7.23 12.07 7.16
CA GLU A 97 -8.14 13.15 7.51
C GLU A 97 -7.58 14.48 6.96
N PRO A 98 -8.46 15.41 6.53
CA PRO A 98 -8.03 16.68 5.99
C PRO A 98 -7.06 17.38 6.95
N GLY A 99 -5.83 17.45 6.58
CA GLY A 99 -4.71 17.87 7.39
C GLY A 99 -3.51 17.00 7.13
N THR A 100 -3.03 17.00 5.88
CA THR A 100 -1.75 16.38 5.55
C THR A 100 -0.69 16.92 6.51
N ARG A 101 0.28 16.09 6.83
CA ARG A 101 1.41 16.46 7.71
C ARG A 101 2.01 17.83 7.35
N LYS A 102 1.95 18.23 6.07
CA LYS A 102 2.36 19.56 5.60
C LYS A 102 1.43 20.69 6.04
N GLU A 103 0.12 20.47 6.02
CA GLU A 103 -0.87 21.46 6.49
C GLU A 103 -0.82 21.62 8.00
N LYS A 104 -0.70 20.51 8.74
CA LYS A 104 -0.50 20.54 10.21
C LYS A 104 0.79 21.27 10.60
N ILE A 105 1.85 21.14 9.81
CA ILE A 105 3.12 21.87 10.04
C ILE A 105 2.97 23.34 9.68
N ALA A 106 2.27 23.68 8.60
CA ALA A 106 2.00 25.06 8.20
C ALA A 106 1.11 25.78 9.22
N ASP A 107 0.07 25.13 9.71
CA ASP A 107 -0.80 25.68 10.75
C ASP A 107 -0.08 25.87 12.08
N ARG A 108 0.77 24.91 12.47
CA ARG A 108 1.63 25.07 13.65
C ARG A 108 2.58 26.26 13.52
N ARG A 109 3.20 26.46 12.35
CA ARG A 109 4.06 27.63 12.09
C ARG A 109 3.30 28.93 12.20
N LYS A 110 2.11 29.04 11.64
CA LYS A 110 1.24 30.24 11.75
C LYS A 110 0.91 30.55 13.20
N ILE A 111 0.58 29.55 14.01
CA ILE A 111 0.27 29.72 15.42
C ILE A 111 1.52 30.19 16.20
N LEU A 112 2.68 29.66 15.93
CA LEU A 112 3.93 30.06 16.55
C LEU A 112 4.34 31.49 16.14
N ASP A 113 4.15 31.87 14.87
CA ASP A 113 4.39 33.23 14.38
C ASP A 113 3.47 34.26 15.06
N GLN A 114 2.20 33.92 15.24
CA GLN A 114 1.24 34.74 15.96
C GLN A 114 1.60 34.90 17.44
N LEU A 115 2.15 33.88 18.05
CA LEU A 115 2.63 33.92 19.44
C LEU A 115 3.88 34.83 19.56
N GLU A 116 4.84 34.70 18.62
CA GLU A 116 6.05 35.55 18.60
C GLU A 116 5.72 37.04 18.35
N LYS A 117 4.72 37.32 17.54
CA LYS A 117 4.23 38.69 17.27
C LYS A 117 3.35 39.26 18.39
N GLY A 118 3.03 38.44 19.41
CA GLY A 118 2.17 38.88 20.53
C GLY A 118 0.69 39.03 20.15
N GLU A 119 0.26 38.50 19.01
CA GLU A 119 -1.13 38.55 18.55
C GLU A 119 -2.04 37.60 19.32
N ILE A 120 -1.48 36.54 19.89
CA ILE A 120 -2.19 35.56 20.74
C ILE A 120 -1.41 35.27 22.02
N THR A 121 -2.13 34.90 23.07
CA THR A 121 -1.49 34.50 24.34
C THR A 121 -0.95 33.06 24.26
N PRO A 122 0.04 32.67 25.13
CA PRO A 122 0.51 31.30 25.21
C PRO A 122 -0.59 30.27 25.48
N GLU A 123 -1.61 30.66 26.23
CA GLU A 123 -2.77 29.81 26.53
C GLU A 123 -3.65 29.58 25.30
N GLU A 124 -3.88 30.62 24.51
CA GLU A 124 -4.62 30.54 23.25
C GLU A 124 -3.85 29.71 22.20
N ALA A 125 -2.52 29.86 22.14
CA ALA A 125 -1.68 29.02 21.29
C ALA A 125 -1.76 27.55 21.66
N LYS A 126 -1.73 27.22 22.96
CA LYS A 126 -1.93 25.85 23.45
C LYS A 126 -3.30 25.30 23.11
N ALA A 127 -4.36 26.09 23.25
CA ALA A 127 -5.72 25.70 22.89
C ALA A 127 -5.88 25.41 21.40
N LYS A 128 -5.30 26.26 20.53
CA LYS A 128 -5.28 26.06 19.08
C LYS A 128 -4.47 24.84 18.65
N LEU A 129 -3.35 24.56 19.30
CA LEU A 129 -2.54 23.37 19.05
C LEU A 129 -3.22 22.08 19.52
N ARG A 130 -4.02 22.13 20.59
CA ARG A 130 -4.81 20.99 21.09
C ARG A 130 -6.06 20.75 20.30
N GLY A 131 -6.70 21.79 19.73
CA GLY A 131 -7.89 21.69 18.90
C GLY A 131 -7.68 20.97 17.58
N GLY A 132 -6.42 20.79 17.14
CA GLY A 132 -6.05 19.95 15.99
C GLY A 132 -6.03 18.45 16.30
N VAL A 133 -6.28 18.03 17.53
CA VAL A 133 -6.31 16.64 18.00
C VAL A 133 -7.71 16.34 18.56
N LYS A 134 -8.75 16.51 17.76
CA LYS A 134 -10.01 15.82 18.01
C LYS A 134 -10.03 14.55 17.17
N ALA A 135 -9.77 13.47 17.85
CA ALA A 135 -10.11 12.16 17.34
C ALA A 135 -11.61 12.06 17.06
#